data_8ed8d9d1b698196567195324818dcf1f
#
_entry.id   8ed8d9d1b698196567195324818dcf1f
#
_cell.length_a   1.000
_cell.length_b   1.000
_cell.length_c   1.000
_cell.angle_alpha   90.00
_cell.angle_beta   90.00
_cell.angle_gamma   90.00
#
_symmetry.space_group_name_H-M   'P 1'
#
loop_
_entity.id
_entity.type
_entity.pdbx_description
1 polymer ?
#
loop_
_entity_poly.entity_id
_entity_poly.type
_entity_poly.pdbx_seq_one_letter_code
_entity_poly.pdbx_strand_id
1 'polypeptide(L)'
;MYAVGGQDGVSCLYIVEKYDPQDNRWFRVASMSSRRLGVGVAVLDGYLYAIGGSDGTSPLNTVEKYDPKTNRWSPVAPMGTRRKHLGAALFQDKLYVGEYLKVCFILNYLVE
;
A
#
# COMPACT_ATOMS: atom_id res chain seq x y z
N MET A 1 7.62 6.57 -9.42
CA MET A 1 7.94 6.07 -8.06
C MET A 1 7.02 6.73 -7.06
N TYR A 2 6.55 5.99 -6.05
CA TYR A 2 5.64 6.49 -5.01
C TYR A 2 6.19 6.18 -3.63
N ALA A 3 5.99 7.12 -2.71
CA ALA A 3 6.18 6.91 -1.28
C ALA A 3 4.81 6.92 -0.62
N VAL A 4 4.48 5.86 0.09
CA VAL A 4 3.13 5.62 0.60
C VAL A 4 3.14 5.47 2.11
N GLY A 5 2.41 6.34 2.81
CA GLY A 5 2.26 6.27 4.25
C GLY A 5 3.57 6.44 5.02
N GLY A 6 3.73 5.63 6.05
CA GLY A 6 4.90 5.68 6.92
C GLY A 6 4.67 6.51 8.17
N GLN A 7 5.73 7.10 8.70
CA GLN A 7 5.71 7.82 9.96
C GLN A 7 6.63 9.04 9.88
N ASP A 8 6.23 10.15 10.50
CA ASP A 8 7.01 11.39 10.54
C ASP A 8 7.76 11.59 11.87
N GLY A 9 7.81 10.57 12.72
CA GLY A 9 8.39 10.63 14.05
C GLY A 9 7.38 10.93 15.16
N VAL A 10 6.20 11.38 14.81
CA VAL A 10 5.12 11.73 15.76
C VAL A 10 3.88 10.90 15.50
N SER A 11 3.45 10.79 14.25
CA SER A 11 2.22 10.10 13.88
C SER A 11 2.40 9.27 12.61
N CYS A 12 1.52 8.29 12.44
CA CYS A 12 1.41 7.52 11.21
C CYS A 12 0.78 8.38 10.13
N LEU A 13 1.15 8.15 8.88
CA LEU A 13 0.77 9.00 7.76
C LEU A 13 -0.19 8.32 6.81
N TYR A 14 -1.11 9.10 6.25
CA TYR A 14 -1.95 8.71 5.10
C TYR A 14 -1.49 9.40 3.81
N ILE A 15 -0.38 10.12 3.89
CA ILE A 15 0.17 10.93 2.80
C ILE A 15 0.81 10.02 1.76
N VAL A 16 0.63 10.38 0.50
CA VAL A 16 1.24 9.70 -0.64
C VAL A 16 1.93 10.74 -1.51
N GLU A 17 3.17 10.46 -1.88
CA GLU A 17 3.95 11.33 -2.74
C GLU A 17 4.45 10.57 -3.96
N LYS A 18 4.48 11.26 -5.09
CA LYS A 18 5.02 10.75 -6.35
C LYS A 18 6.31 11.48 -6.67
N TYR A 19 7.33 10.74 -7.09
CA TYR A 19 8.59 11.30 -7.54
C TYR A 19 8.55 11.57 -9.05
N ASP A 20 8.88 12.81 -9.42
CA ASP A 20 9.05 13.23 -10.80
C ASP A 20 10.54 13.31 -11.12
N PRO A 21 11.08 12.37 -11.95
CA PRO A 21 12.50 12.38 -12.28
C PRO A 21 12.92 13.55 -13.19
N GLN A 22 11.99 14.13 -13.95
CA GLN A 22 12.31 15.26 -14.81
C GLN A 22 12.61 16.52 -14.00
N ASP A 23 11.77 16.80 -13.00
CA ASP A 23 11.94 17.95 -12.11
C ASP A 23 12.75 17.60 -10.85
N ASN A 24 13.13 16.34 -10.68
CA ASN A 24 13.87 15.84 -9.52
C ASN A 24 13.22 16.27 -8.20
N ARG A 25 11.93 16.06 -8.08
CA ARG A 25 11.19 16.43 -6.87
C ARG A 25 10.04 15.47 -6.58
N TRP A 26 9.64 15.45 -5.30
CA TRP A 26 8.46 14.77 -4.83
C TRP A 26 7.29 15.74 -4.76
N PHE A 27 6.11 15.30 -5.11
CA PHE A 27 4.89 16.08 -4.95
C PHE A 27 3.74 15.19 -4.45
N ARG A 28 2.84 15.81 -3.71
CA ARG A 28 1.71 15.08 -3.12
C ARG A 28 0.68 14.73 -4.17
N VAL A 29 0.13 13.51 -4.03
CA VAL A 29 -1.06 13.06 -4.75
C VAL A 29 -2.16 12.81 -3.71
N ALA A 30 -3.30 12.26 -4.13
CA ALA A 30 -4.40 12.01 -3.20
C ALA A 30 -3.96 11.15 -2.03
N SER A 31 -4.39 11.50 -0.83
CA SER A 31 -4.09 10.74 0.39
C SER A 31 -4.94 9.49 0.49
N MET A 32 -4.39 8.46 1.16
CA MET A 32 -5.17 7.27 1.51
C MET A 32 -6.29 7.62 2.49
N SER A 33 -7.27 6.74 2.61
CA SER A 33 -8.35 6.88 3.59
C SER A 33 -7.90 6.57 5.02
N SER A 34 -6.81 5.83 5.19
CA SER A 34 -6.28 5.41 6.48
C SER A 34 -4.81 5.75 6.61
N ARG A 35 -4.38 6.07 7.83
CA ARG A 35 -2.97 6.18 8.18
C ARG A 35 -2.38 4.77 8.16
N ARG A 36 -1.19 4.63 7.56
CA ARG A 36 -0.57 3.30 7.41
C ARG A 36 0.93 3.38 7.64
N LEU A 37 1.37 2.88 8.77
CA LEU A 37 2.78 2.63 9.07
C LEU A 37 3.09 1.16 8.77
N GLY A 38 4.24 0.88 8.16
CA GLY A 38 4.61 -0.49 7.80
C GLY A 38 3.67 -1.10 6.78
N VAL A 39 3.20 -0.28 5.86
CA VAL A 39 2.26 -0.65 4.81
C VAL A 39 2.96 -1.49 3.73
N GLY A 40 2.26 -2.49 3.20
CA GLY A 40 2.67 -3.18 1.99
C GLY A 40 2.25 -2.39 0.76
N VAL A 41 3.15 -2.27 -0.21
CA VAL A 41 2.88 -1.52 -1.44
C VAL A 41 3.23 -2.38 -2.64
N ALA A 42 2.35 -2.42 -3.62
CA ALA A 42 2.58 -3.12 -4.88
C ALA A 42 1.81 -2.47 -6.01
N VAL A 43 2.25 -2.74 -7.24
CA VAL A 43 1.58 -2.26 -8.46
C VAL A 43 1.06 -3.47 -9.23
N LEU A 44 -0.20 -3.43 -9.63
CA LEU A 44 -0.84 -4.45 -10.44
C LEU A 44 -1.76 -3.77 -11.46
N ASP A 45 -1.60 -4.09 -12.73
CA ASP A 45 -2.41 -3.57 -13.85
C ASP A 45 -2.49 -2.03 -13.87
N GLY A 46 -1.39 -1.36 -13.52
CA GLY A 46 -1.32 0.09 -13.51
C GLY A 46 -1.93 0.76 -12.28
N TYR A 47 -2.40 -0.02 -11.32
CA TYR A 47 -2.92 0.48 -10.04
C TYR A 47 -1.90 0.25 -8.93
N LEU A 48 -1.86 1.19 -7.99
CA LEU A 48 -1.03 1.09 -6.80
C LEU A 48 -1.89 0.57 -5.63
N TYR A 49 -1.39 -0.43 -4.92
CA TYR A 49 -2.11 -1.01 -3.78
C TYR A 49 -1.39 -0.69 -2.49
N ALA A 50 -2.13 -0.20 -1.51
CA ALA A 50 -1.68 -0.02 -0.14
C ALA A 50 -2.38 -1.07 0.73
N ILE A 51 -1.58 -1.91 1.37
CA ILE A 51 -2.04 -3.17 1.96
C ILE A 51 -1.69 -3.18 3.44
N GLY A 52 -2.69 -3.24 4.30
CA GLY A 52 -2.50 -3.39 5.74
C GLY A 52 -1.69 -2.26 6.36
N GLY A 53 -0.71 -2.62 7.15
CA GLY A 53 0.05 -1.69 7.98
C GLY A 53 -0.61 -1.48 9.33
N SER A 54 -0.25 -0.41 10.01
CA SER A 54 -0.83 -0.01 11.29
C SER A 54 -1.26 1.45 11.25
N ASP A 55 -2.38 1.76 11.85
CA ASP A 55 -2.86 3.14 11.97
C ASP A 55 -2.22 3.90 13.17
N GLY A 56 -1.29 3.25 13.84
CA GLY A 56 -0.65 3.76 15.06
C GLY A 56 -1.21 3.13 16.33
N THR A 57 -2.39 2.51 16.24
CA THR A 57 -3.05 1.86 17.37
C THR A 57 -3.14 0.35 17.16
N SER A 58 -3.52 -0.09 15.98
CA SER A 58 -3.72 -1.50 15.68
C SER A 58 -3.32 -1.85 14.25
N PRO A 59 -2.94 -3.12 14.01
CA PRO A 59 -2.72 -3.61 12.65
C PRO A 59 -4.00 -3.55 11.82
N LEU A 60 -3.87 -3.34 10.52
CA LEU A 60 -4.97 -3.22 9.59
C LEU A 60 -5.07 -4.44 8.68
N ASN A 61 -6.29 -4.80 8.33
CA ASN A 61 -6.56 -5.79 7.29
C ASN A 61 -7.07 -5.14 6.01
N THR A 62 -7.28 -3.83 6.02
CA THR A 62 -7.83 -3.10 4.87
C THR A 62 -6.80 -2.90 3.78
N VAL A 63 -7.31 -2.81 2.56
CA VAL A 63 -6.51 -2.61 1.34
C VAL A 63 -7.18 -1.53 0.51
N GLU A 64 -6.37 -0.63 -0.04
CA GLU A 64 -6.83 0.44 -0.92
C GLU A 64 -6.10 0.38 -2.24
N LYS A 65 -6.78 0.77 -3.28
CA LYS A 65 -6.26 0.83 -4.64
C LYS A 65 -6.26 2.27 -5.14
N TYR A 66 -5.12 2.71 -5.66
CA TYR A 66 -4.95 4.04 -6.24
C TYR A 66 -4.94 3.97 -7.76
N ASP A 67 -5.78 4.80 -8.38
CA ASP A 67 -5.80 5.00 -9.82
C ASP A 67 -5.06 6.30 -10.18
N PRO A 68 -3.87 6.22 -10.81
CA PRO A 68 -3.12 7.42 -11.19
C PRO A 68 -3.85 8.30 -12.19
N LYS A 69 -4.73 7.75 -13.00
CA LYS A 69 -5.46 8.52 -14.02
C LYS A 69 -6.51 9.43 -13.41
N THR A 70 -7.19 8.97 -12.38
CA THR A 70 -8.24 9.74 -11.69
C THR A 70 -7.74 10.39 -10.41
N ASN A 71 -6.51 10.05 -9.95
CA ASN A 71 -5.95 10.51 -8.69
C ASN A 71 -6.88 10.18 -7.52
N ARG A 72 -7.35 8.93 -7.43
CA ARG A 72 -8.29 8.50 -6.41
C ARG A 72 -7.89 7.17 -5.80
N TRP A 73 -8.07 7.08 -4.50
CA TRP A 73 -8.02 5.84 -3.74
C TRP A 73 -9.42 5.25 -3.59
N SER A 74 -9.54 3.95 -3.71
CA SER A 74 -10.79 3.23 -3.48
C SER A 74 -10.52 1.94 -2.70
N PRO A 75 -11.44 1.55 -1.80
CA PRO A 75 -11.27 0.31 -1.05
C PRO A 75 -11.43 -0.89 -1.96
N VAL A 76 -10.69 -1.95 -1.65
CA VAL A 76 -10.85 -3.26 -2.26
C VAL A 76 -11.10 -4.29 -1.15
N ALA A 77 -11.25 -5.56 -1.50
CA ALA A 77 -11.49 -6.61 -0.51
C ALA A 77 -10.37 -6.63 0.53
N PRO A 78 -10.70 -6.64 1.83
CA PRO A 78 -9.69 -6.68 2.87
C PRO A 78 -9.03 -8.06 2.96
N MET A 79 -7.86 -8.10 3.60
CA MET A 79 -7.23 -9.36 3.97
C MET A 79 -8.06 -10.07 5.05
N GLY A 80 -7.95 -11.39 5.15
CA GLY A 80 -8.56 -12.15 6.25
C GLY A 80 -7.86 -11.92 7.57
N THR A 81 -6.60 -11.47 7.52
CA THR A 81 -5.77 -11.25 8.72
C THR A 81 -5.26 -9.81 8.75
N ARG A 82 -5.24 -9.21 9.92
CA ARG A 82 -4.62 -7.90 10.13
C ARG A 82 -3.11 -8.05 10.10
N ARG A 83 -2.44 -7.22 9.28
CA ARG A 83 -0.99 -7.33 9.06
C ARG A 83 -0.35 -5.96 9.03
N LYS A 84 0.80 -5.85 9.68
CA LYS A 84 1.73 -4.71 9.59
C LYS A 84 3.12 -5.20 9.24
N HIS A 85 3.99 -4.30 8.76
CA HIS A 85 5.36 -4.62 8.36
C HIS A 85 5.41 -5.80 7.38
N LEU A 86 4.55 -5.76 6.37
CA LEU A 86 4.42 -6.85 5.41
C LEU A 86 5.20 -6.56 4.13
N GLY A 87 5.57 -7.62 3.44
CA GLY A 87 6.07 -7.56 2.09
C GLY A 87 4.95 -7.82 1.09
N ALA A 88 5.04 -7.20 -0.06
CA ALA A 88 4.14 -7.45 -1.16
C ALA A 88 4.92 -7.58 -2.46
N ALA A 89 4.53 -8.52 -3.30
CA ALA A 89 5.21 -8.78 -4.57
C ALA A 89 4.23 -9.21 -5.64
N LEU A 90 4.54 -8.86 -6.89
CA LEU A 90 3.76 -9.27 -8.05
C LEU A 90 4.43 -10.45 -8.73
N PHE A 91 3.67 -11.47 -9.05
CA PHE A 91 4.15 -12.62 -9.81
C PHE A 91 3.02 -13.19 -10.66
N GLN A 92 3.22 -13.29 -11.98
CA GLN A 92 2.23 -13.80 -12.93
C GLN A 92 0.85 -13.14 -12.78
N ASP A 93 0.82 -11.81 -12.78
CA ASP A 93 -0.40 -10.99 -12.63
C ASP A 93 -1.16 -11.23 -11.33
N LYS A 94 -0.47 -11.67 -10.31
CA LYS A 94 -1.01 -11.93 -8.98
C LYS A 94 -0.24 -11.17 -7.94
N LEU A 95 -0.92 -10.74 -6.90
CA LEU A 95 -0.34 -9.96 -5.83
C LEU A 95 -0.16 -10.84 -4.58
N TYR A 96 1.08 -10.96 -4.13
CA TYR A 96 1.47 -11.79 -3.00
C TYR A 96 1.75 -10.92 -1.79
N VAL A 97 1.18 -11.28 -0.65
CA VAL A 97 1.35 -10.55 0.61
C VAL A 97 1.76 -11.53 1.70
N GLY A 98 2.75 -11.16 2.49
CA GLY A 98 3.19 -11.95 3.61
C GLY A 98 3.87 -11.09 4.66
N GLU A 99 4.01 -11.62 5.86
CA GLU A 99 4.86 -11.01 6.88
C GLU A 99 6.32 -11.11 6.45
N TYR A 100 7.16 -10.27 7.03
CA TYR A 100 8.56 -10.09 6.65
C TYR A 100 9.34 -11.39 6.42
N LEU A 101 8.99 -12.47 7.11
CA LEU A 101 9.65 -13.78 6.99
C LEU A 101 8.74 -14.89 6.45
N LYS A 102 7.52 -14.55 6.02
CA LYS A 102 6.56 -15.53 5.50
C LYS A 102 5.93 -15.01 4.24
N VAL A 103 6.18 -15.68 3.12
CA VAL A 103 5.56 -15.36 1.85
C VAL A 103 4.34 -16.25 1.65
N CYS A 104 3.20 -15.63 1.43
CA CYS A 104 1.97 -16.31 1.07
C CYS A 104 1.70 -16.17 -0.43
N PHE A 105 1.10 -17.15 -1.03
CA PHE A 105 0.92 -17.25 -2.48
C PHE A 105 -0.50 -16.89 -2.91
N ILE A 106 -0.61 -16.37 -4.16
CA ILE A 106 -1.86 -15.81 -4.53
C ILE A 106 -2.24 -15.76 -5.97
N LEU A 107 -3.47 -15.80 -6.25
CA LEU A 107 -4.20 -15.73 -7.50
C LEU A 107 -4.54 -14.27 -7.86
N ASN A 108 -5.11 -14.01 -9.03
CA ASN A 108 -5.42 -12.70 -9.66
C ASN A 108 -6.10 -11.64 -8.76
N TYR A 109 -5.98 -11.77 -7.50
CA TYR A 109 -6.47 -10.91 -6.45
C TYR A 109 -5.48 -10.96 -5.29
N LEU A 110 -5.69 -10.15 -4.31
CA LEU A 110 -4.85 -10.14 -3.13
C LEU A 110 -4.99 -11.43 -2.36
N VAL A 111 -3.89 -12.08 -1.97
CA VAL A 111 -3.86 -13.26 -1.10
C VAL A 111 -2.76 -13.13 -0.05
N GLU A 112 -2.97 -13.72 1.04
CA GLU A 112 -2.16 -13.65 2.24
C GLU A 112 -1.20 -14.83 2.37
#